data_b919233ca547911fe572d2619f2df2a1
#
_entry.id   b919233ca547911fe572d2619f2df2a1
#
_cell.length_a   1.000
_cell.length_b   1.000
_cell.length_c   1.000
_cell.angle_alpha   90.00
_cell.angle_beta   90.00
_cell.angle_gamma   90.00
#
_symmetry.space_group_name_H-M   'P 1'
#
loop_
_entity.id
_entity.type
_entity.pdbx_description
1 polymer ?
#
loop_
_entity_poly.entity_id
_entity_poly.type
_entity_poly.pdbx_seq_one_letter_code
_entity_poly.pdbx_strand_id
1 'polypeptide(L)'
;MEELGAIDLRTWFEPFEKGAVLVEQHRASPPGDHSRVGAELLQVEPPEDAEIVVADEAQAGTLADDVRDFIRARLCLVGNHDLGVLGRLDLEEFSPDAAAVVRWTQTVLLDENQAFLERLEPQAKVDRAELFHASPRDPVWEYVISEETALAALEMTVSPLVLVGHSHVALSVSLANGDLSGAVAPDGTEAPLDDARWLLNPGSVGQPRDGDPRAAWLELDFEARTGRFHRVSYDIARTQSELRERDLPEALAERLAHGV
;
A
#
# COMPACT_ATOMS: atom_id res chain seq x y z
N MET A 1 15.13 -33.52 -9.33
CA MET A 1 15.26 -32.03 -9.28
C MET A 1 14.13 -31.54 -10.17
N GLU A 2 12.98 -31.27 -9.52
CA GLU A 2 11.88 -30.59 -10.18
C GLU A 2 12.28 -29.10 -10.29
N GLU A 3 12.16 -28.57 -11.50
CA GLU A 3 12.35 -27.15 -11.76
C GLU A 3 11.35 -26.37 -10.91
N LEU A 4 11.85 -25.62 -9.95
CA LEU A 4 11.08 -24.57 -9.30
C LEU A 4 10.73 -23.56 -10.39
N GLY A 5 9.49 -23.61 -10.86
CA GLY A 5 8.98 -22.70 -11.88
C GLY A 5 9.13 -21.25 -11.41
N ALA A 6 9.51 -20.36 -12.33
CA ALA A 6 9.58 -18.94 -12.07
C ALA A 6 8.26 -18.42 -11.49
N ILE A 7 8.34 -17.74 -10.35
CA ILE A 7 7.18 -17.21 -9.63
C ILE A 7 6.83 -15.85 -10.23
N ASP A 8 5.61 -15.70 -10.73
CA ASP A 8 5.08 -14.41 -11.17
C ASP A 8 4.76 -13.58 -9.91
N LEU A 9 5.46 -12.48 -9.70
CA LEU A 9 5.26 -11.59 -8.56
C LEU A 9 3.85 -11.02 -8.46
N ARG A 10 3.09 -10.99 -9.56
CA ARG A 10 1.68 -10.62 -9.55
C ARG A 10 0.82 -11.55 -8.68
N THR A 11 1.36 -12.69 -8.25
CA THR A 11 0.68 -13.66 -7.41
C THR A 11 1.35 -13.87 -6.04
N TRP A 12 2.53 -13.27 -5.75
CA TRP A 12 3.38 -13.76 -4.68
C TRP A 12 4.01 -12.72 -3.75
N PHE A 13 4.05 -11.44 -4.14
CA PHE A 13 4.52 -10.38 -3.22
C PHE A 13 3.49 -9.98 -2.17
N GLU A 14 2.39 -10.66 -2.12
CA GLU A 14 1.20 -10.31 -1.37
C GLU A 14 1.23 -10.46 0.16
N PRO A 15 2.15 -11.15 0.82
CA PRO A 15 2.16 -11.09 2.28
C PRO A 15 3.11 -10.06 2.88
N PHE A 16 3.93 -9.35 2.09
CA PHE A 16 5.06 -8.60 2.63
C PHE A 16 5.26 -7.23 1.99
N GLU A 17 4.65 -6.23 2.61
CA GLU A 17 5.07 -4.83 2.60
C GLU A 17 5.30 -4.13 1.25
N LYS A 18 4.25 -3.67 0.64
CA LYS A 18 4.31 -2.62 -0.39
C LYS A 18 3.17 -1.64 -0.16
N GLY A 19 3.49 -0.37 0.07
CA GLY A 19 2.52 0.70 -0.04
C GLY A 19 2.23 0.95 -1.52
N ALA A 20 1.06 0.56 -1.99
CA ALA A 20 0.59 0.92 -3.33
C ALA A 20 -0.51 1.97 -3.21
N VAL A 21 -0.37 3.07 -3.95
CA VAL A 21 -1.45 4.02 -4.17
C VAL A 21 -2.03 3.74 -5.53
N LEU A 22 -3.25 3.24 -5.57
CA LEU A 22 -4.00 3.01 -6.79
C LEU A 22 -4.83 4.26 -7.08
N VAL A 23 -4.57 4.93 -8.20
CA VAL A 23 -5.40 6.02 -8.70
C VAL A 23 -6.27 5.47 -9.83
N GLU A 24 -7.55 5.30 -9.60
CA GLU A 24 -8.49 4.81 -10.61
C GLU A 24 -9.42 5.93 -11.09
N GLN A 25 -9.66 5.95 -12.42
CA GLN A 25 -10.65 6.81 -13.05
C GLN A 25 -11.86 5.98 -13.44
N HIS A 26 -13.01 6.28 -12.89
CA HIS A 26 -14.26 5.82 -13.44
C HIS A 26 -14.64 6.64 -14.67
N ARG A 27 -14.42 6.05 -15.84
CA ARG A 27 -15.11 6.46 -17.05
C ARG A 27 -16.19 5.42 -17.33
N ALA A 28 -17.44 5.82 -17.27
CA ALA A 28 -18.52 5.04 -17.86
C ALA A 28 -18.24 4.90 -19.37
N SER A 29 -17.76 3.73 -19.78
CA SER A 29 -17.58 3.41 -21.19
C SER A 29 -18.85 2.80 -21.74
N PRO A 30 -19.30 3.22 -22.94
CA PRO A 30 -20.34 2.49 -23.66
C PRO A 30 -19.80 1.12 -24.14
N PRO A 31 -20.66 0.12 -24.30
CA PRO A 31 -20.24 -1.25 -24.61
C PRO A 31 -19.72 -1.37 -26.05
N GLY A 32 -18.54 -1.95 -26.20
CA GLY A 32 -18.02 -2.53 -27.44
C GLY A 32 -16.86 -1.78 -28.09
N ASP A 33 -15.65 -2.23 -27.83
CA ASP A 33 -14.66 -2.62 -28.85
C ASP A 33 -13.39 -3.20 -28.20
N HIS A 34 -13.11 -4.47 -28.51
CA HIS A 34 -11.89 -5.16 -28.05
C HIS A 34 -10.90 -5.21 -29.21
N SER A 35 -9.99 -4.26 -29.32
CA SER A 35 -8.73 -4.51 -30.05
C SER A 35 -7.68 -3.41 -29.86
N ARG A 36 -6.49 -3.86 -29.49
CA ARG A 36 -5.16 -3.24 -29.57
C ARG A 36 -4.62 -2.54 -28.31
N VAL A 37 -3.74 -3.28 -27.65
CA VAL A 37 -2.77 -2.74 -26.69
C VAL A 37 -1.45 -2.56 -27.39
N GLY A 38 -1.01 -1.29 -27.48
CA GLY A 38 0.35 -0.92 -27.81
C GLY A 38 0.90 -0.14 -26.61
N ALA A 39 2.04 -0.58 -26.09
CA ALA A 39 2.72 0.10 -24.99
C ALA A 39 3.39 1.37 -25.50
N GLU A 40 2.88 2.51 -25.11
CA GLU A 40 3.54 3.81 -25.26
C GLU A 40 3.44 4.55 -23.93
N LEU A 41 4.60 4.78 -23.29
CA LEU A 41 4.73 5.60 -22.10
C LEU A 41 4.49 7.06 -22.48
N LEU A 42 3.25 7.51 -22.38
CA LEU A 42 2.89 8.92 -22.47
C LEU A 42 2.83 9.53 -21.07
N GLN A 43 3.58 10.62 -20.87
CA GLN A 43 3.31 11.57 -19.81
C GLN A 43 1.91 12.14 -20.05
N VAL A 44 0.95 11.70 -19.24
CA VAL A 44 -0.44 12.19 -19.29
C VAL A 44 -0.68 12.91 -17.96
N GLU A 45 -1.03 14.18 -18.04
CA GLU A 45 -1.57 14.93 -16.90
C GLU A 45 -2.81 14.20 -16.37
N PRO A 46 -2.99 14.08 -15.06
CA PRO A 46 -4.15 13.41 -14.49
C PRO A 46 -5.42 14.18 -14.89
N PRO A 47 -6.49 13.48 -15.26
CA PRO A 47 -7.76 14.12 -15.49
C PRO A 47 -8.42 14.61 -14.19
N GLU A 48 -9.31 15.59 -14.31
CA GLU A 48 -9.94 16.30 -13.18
C GLU A 48 -10.81 15.42 -12.24
N ASP A 49 -11.09 14.16 -12.61
CA ASP A 49 -12.00 13.24 -11.91
C ASP A 49 -11.26 11.97 -11.43
N ALA A 50 -10.13 12.11 -10.75
CA ALA A 50 -9.34 10.96 -10.32
C ALA A 50 -9.80 10.44 -8.95
N GLU A 51 -10.25 9.18 -8.90
CA GLU A 51 -10.48 8.41 -7.69
C GLU A 51 -9.18 7.73 -7.28
N ILE A 52 -8.73 7.93 -6.04
CA ILE A 52 -7.53 7.29 -5.50
C ILE A 52 -7.95 6.16 -4.58
N VAL A 53 -7.64 4.93 -4.95
CA VAL A 53 -7.73 3.78 -4.05
C VAL A 53 -6.34 3.52 -3.49
N VAL A 54 -6.18 3.70 -2.19
CA VAL A 54 -4.94 3.42 -1.48
C VAL A 54 -5.07 2.05 -0.85
N ALA A 55 -4.36 1.08 -1.38
CA ALA A 55 -4.30 -0.26 -0.84
C ALA A 55 -2.84 -0.65 -0.64
N ASP A 56 -2.55 -1.16 0.54
CA ASP A 56 -1.33 -1.89 0.82
C ASP A 56 -1.63 -3.38 0.53
N GLU A 57 -1.16 -3.87 -0.59
CA GLU A 57 -1.24 -5.22 -1.19
C GLU A 57 -2.56 -6.02 -1.15
N ALA A 58 -2.99 -6.45 -2.34
CA ALA A 58 -4.14 -7.34 -2.57
C ALA A 58 -3.72 -8.81 -2.65
N GLN A 59 -4.44 -9.69 -1.96
CA GLN A 59 -4.30 -11.14 -2.14
C GLN A 59 -5.08 -11.62 -3.37
N ALA A 60 -4.38 -12.22 -4.33
CA ALA A 60 -4.99 -12.90 -5.46
C ALA A 60 -5.27 -14.37 -5.13
N GLY A 61 -6.48 -14.65 -4.74
CA GLY A 61 -6.98 -16.02 -4.65
C GLY A 61 -8.48 -16.05 -4.87
N THR A 62 -8.95 -16.24 -6.10
CA THR A 62 -10.34 -16.44 -6.56
C THR A 62 -11.11 -15.26 -7.18
N LEU A 63 -10.53 -14.06 -7.28
CA LEU A 63 -11.11 -12.95 -8.07
C LEU A 63 -10.23 -12.65 -9.30
N ALA A 64 -9.58 -13.66 -9.86
CA ALA A 64 -8.42 -13.50 -10.75
C ALA A 64 -8.69 -12.78 -12.08
N ASP A 65 -9.91 -12.72 -12.56
CA ASP A 65 -10.20 -12.07 -13.84
C ASP A 65 -10.67 -10.61 -13.66
N ASP A 66 -11.39 -10.30 -12.60
CA ASP A 66 -11.85 -8.93 -12.31
C ASP A 66 -10.73 -8.08 -11.68
N VAL A 67 -9.83 -8.71 -10.89
CA VAL A 67 -8.69 -8.02 -10.25
C VAL A 67 -7.60 -7.63 -11.25
N ARG A 68 -7.43 -8.35 -12.36
CA ARG A 68 -6.45 -7.99 -13.41
C ARG A 68 -6.74 -6.65 -14.09
N ASP A 69 -8.00 -6.27 -14.20
CA ASP A 69 -8.40 -4.94 -14.68
C ASP A 69 -8.31 -3.88 -13.57
N PHE A 70 -8.36 -4.29 -12.31
CA PHE A 70 -8.23 -3.42 -11.13
C PHE A 70 -6.78 -3.01 -10.84
N ILE A 71 -5.78 -3.86 -11.11
CA ILE A 71 -4.35 -3.56 -10.88
C ILE A 71 -3.77 -2.77 -12.07
N ARG A 72 -4.33 -1.61 -12.36
CA ARG A 72 -3.64 -0.55 -13.08
C ARG A 72 -3.28 0.56 -12.10
N ALA A 73 -2.49 0.19 -11.05
CA ALA A 73 -1.90 1.20 -10.20
C ALA A 73 -1.15 2.20 -11.09
N ARG A 74 -1.61 3.43 -11.14
CA ARG A 74 -0.96 4.50 -11.91
C ARG A 74 0.23 5.07 -11.16
N LEU A 75 0.24 4.88 -9.83
CA LEU A 75 1.29 5.34 -8.95
C LEU A 75 1.55 4.28 -7.89
N CYS A 76 2.80 3.83 -7.79
CA CYS A 76 3.31 2.98 -6.73
C CYS A 76 4.46 3.68 -6.03
N LEU A 77 4.61 3.46 -4.73
CA LEU A 77 5.77 3.90 -3.97
C LEU A 77 6.65 2.70 -3.62
N VAL A 78 7.95 2.92 -3.52
CA VAL A 78 8.88 1.91 -3.00
C VAL A 78 8.93 2.01 -1.48
N GLY A 79 8.88 0.86 -0.79
CA GLY A 79 9.01 0.78 0.66
C GLY A 79 10.40 0.32 1.12
N ASN A 80 10.61 0.29 2.45
CA ASN A 80 11.86 -0.19 3.04
C ASN A 80 12.18 -1.63 2.64
N HIS A 81 11.20 -2.54 2.61
CA HIS A 81 11.41 -3.92 2.18
C HIS A 81 11.82 -4.02 0.72
N ASP A 82 11.17 -3.28 -0.18
CA ASP A 82 11.56 -3.23 -1.59
C ASP A 82 13.00 -2.73 -1.75
N LEU A 83 13.37 -1.66 -1.03
CA LEU A 83 14.73 -1.12 -1.03
C LEU A 83 15.73 -2.12 -0.47
N GLY A 84 15.35 -2.90 0.56
CA GLY A 84 16.14 -4.01 1.07
C GLY A 84 16.34 -5.11 0.03
N VAL A 85 15.28 -5.50 -0.68
CA VAL A 85 15.32 -6.50 -1.76
C VAL A 85 16.22 -6.03 -2.91
N LEU A 86 16.20 -4.74 -3.25
CA LEU A 86 17.10 -4.12 -4.23
C LEU A 86 18.54 -3.95 -3.72
N GLY A 87 18.84 -4.31 -2.48
CA GLY A 87 20.17 -4.14 -1.88
C GLY A 87 20.56 -2.67 -1.64
N ARG A 88 19.57 -1.77 -1.54
CA ARG A 88 19.77 -0.34 -1.29
C ARG A 88 19.75 0.02 0.20
N LEU A 89 19.33 -0.91 1.07
CA LEU A 89 19.35 -0.79 2.53
C LEU A 89 20.14 -1.94 3.14
N ASP A 90 20.79 -1.67 4.28
CA ASP A 90 21.49 -2.69 5.04
C ASP A 90 20.47 -3.58 5.79
N LEU A 91 20.62 -4.90 5.65
CA LEU A 91 19.73 -5.84 6.33
C LEU A 91 19.91 -5.84 7.85
N GLU A 92 20.95 -5.22 8.38
CA GLU A 92 21.12 -5.00 9.82
C GLU A 92 20.13 -3.95 10.38
N GLU A 93 19.54 -3.11 9.51
CA GLU A 93 18.49 -2.15 9.89
C GLU A 93 17.12 -2.82 10.09
N PHE A 94 16.95 -4.05 9.59
CA PHE A 94 15.72 -4.82 9.71
C PHE A 94 15.69 -5.70 10.96
N SER A 95 14.48 -6.02 11.45
CA SER A 95 14.36 -7.11 12.41
C SER A 95 14.84 -8.44 11.78
N PRO A 96 15.24 -9.43 12.60
CA PRO A 96 15.70 -10.72 12.06
C PRO A 96 14.68 -11.40 11.14
N ASP A 97 13.39 -11.33 11.46
CA ASP A 97 12.30 -11.91 10.68
C ASP A 97 12.12 -11.16 9.36
N ALA A 98 12.11 -9.83 9.40
CA ALA A 98 12.02 -9.00 8.20
C ALA A 98 13.23 -9.21 7.27
N ALA A 99 14.45 -9.26 7.82
CA ALA A 99 15.65 -9.57 7.06
C ALA A 99 15.60 -10.95 6.40
N ALA A 100 15.00 -11.95 7.07
CA ALA A 100 14.81 -13.29 6.49
C ALA A 100 13.90 -13.24 5.26
N VAL A 101 12.79 -12.49 5.35
CA VAL A 101 11.88 -12.26 4.20
C VAL A 101 12.60 -11.57 3.06
N VAL A 102 13.30 -10.48 3.32
CA VAL A 102 14.06 -9.76 2.28
C VAL A 102 15.04 -10.69 1.56
N ARG A 103 15.82 -11.49 2.32
CA ARG A 103 16.74 -12.46 1.72
C ARG A 103 16.02 -13.51 0.86
N TRP A 104 14.90 -14.05 1.37
CA TRP A 104 14.10 -15.00 0.61
C TRP A 104 13.57 -14.36 -0.68
N THR A 105 13.01 -13.16 -0.60
CA THR A 105 12.50 -12.42 -1.76
C THR A 105 13.59 -12.17 -2.81
N GLN A 106 14.80 -11.82 -2.39
CA GLN A 106 15.95 -11.67 -3.31
C GLN A 106 16.25 -12.93 -4.12
N THR A 107 15.91 -14.12 -3.59
CA THR A 107 16.16 -15.38 -4.30
C THR A 107 15.09 -15.74 -5.32
N VAL A 108 13.90 -15.14 -5.23
CA VAL A 108 12.74 -15.50 -6.06
C VAL A 108 12.23 -14.35 -6.93
N LEU A 109 12.75 -13.14 -6.73
CA LEU A 109 12.34 -11.95 -7.47
C LEU A 109 12.75 -12.07 -8.94
N LEU A 110 11.79 -11.88 -9.84
CA LEU A 110 12.07 -11.86 -11.28
C LEU A 110 12.73 -10.55 -11.70
N ASP A 111 13.60 -10.60 -12.70
CA ASP A 111 14.32 -9.41 -13.23
C ASP A 111 13.35 -8.29 -13.65
N GLU A 112 12.21 -8.63 -14.25
CA GLU A 112 11.20 -7.64 -14.67
C GLU A 112 10.59 -6.89 -13.49
N ASN A 113 10.41 -7.59 -12.36
CA ASN A 113 9.86 -7.03 -11.14
C ASN A 113 10.92 -6.19 -10.40
N GLN A 114 12.17 -6.65 -10.39
CA GLN A 114 13.28 -5.85 -9.90
C GLN A 114 13.38 -4.54 -10.69
N ALA A 115 13.34 -4.60 -12.02
CA ALA A 115 13.37 -3.43 -12.87
C ALA A 115 12.15 -2.51 -12.68
N PHE A 116 10.99 -3.04 -12.26
CA PHE A 116 9.83 -2.23 -11.87
C PHE A 116 10.10 -1.49 -10.56
N LEU A 117 10.54 -2.18 -9.50
CA LEU A 117 10.84 -1.58 -8.20
C LEU A 117 11.95 -0.52 -8.28
N GLU A 118 12.97 -0.73 -9.13
CA GLU A 118 14.09 0.20 -9.30
C GLU A 118 13.68 1.60 -9.77
N ARG A 119 12.50 1.74 -10.39
CA ARG A 119 11.98 3.00 -10.91
C ARG A 119 11.08 3.75 -9.93
N LEU A 120 10.73 3.12 -8.83
CA LEU A 120 9.83 3.72 -7.84
C LEU A 120 10.60 4.62 -6.88
N GLU A 121 9.90 5.64 -6.38
CA GLU A 121 10.37 6.55 -5.35
C GLU A 121 9.54 6.33 -4.07
N PRO A 122 10.08 6.59 -2.86
CA PRO A 122 9.36 6.38 -1.60
C PRO A 122 8.32 7.46 -1.31
N GLN A 123 8.21 8.45 -2.16
CA GLN A 123 7.26 9.56 -2.05
C GLN A 123 6.79 10.04 -3.41
N ALA A 124 5.60 10.61 -3.44
CA ALA A 124 5.05 11.24 -4.64
C ALA A 124 4.12 12.39 -4.27
N LYS A 125 3.80 13.21 -5.28
CA LYS A 125 2.79 14.24 -5.17
C LYS A 125 1.85 14.15 -6.36
N VAL A 126 0.56 14.12 -6.09
CA VAL A 126 -0.49 14.11 -7.10
C VAL A 126 -1.55 15.12 -6.70
N ASP A 127 -1.94 15.99 -7.61
CA ASP A 127 -2.96 17.03 -7.43
C ASP A 127 -3.01 17.61 -5.99
N ARG A 128 -3.93 17.13 -5.16
CA ARG A 128 -4.19 17.61 -3.80
C ARG A 128 -3.53 16.79 -2.69
N ALA A 129 -2.82 15.74 -3.03
CA ALA A 129 -2.25 14.79 -2.07
C ALA A 129 -0.74 14.70 -2.17
N GLU A 130 -0.07 14.62 -1.03
CA GLU A 130 1.32 14.21 -0.88
C GLU A 130 1.34 12.80 -0.28
N LEU A 131 2.11 11.91 -0.90
CA LEU A 131 2.13 10.49 -0.58
C LEU A 131 3.53 10.07 -0.15
N PHE A 132 3.61 9.29 0.91
CA PHE A 132 4.86 8.77 1.46
C PHE A 132 4.68 7.30 1.83
N HIS A 133 5.68 6.45 1.53
CA HIS A 133 5.65 5.10 2.07
C HIS A 133 5.61 5.13 3.60
N ALA A 134 6.45 5.95 4.25
CA ALA A 134 6.48 6.13 5.70
C ALA A 134 6.01 7.54 6.11
N SER A 135 6.87 8.55 6.15
CA SER A 135 6.50 9.91 6.54
C SER A 135 7.21 10.97 5.68
N PRO A 136 6.76 12.23 5.70
CA PRO A 136 7.49 13.33 5.05
C PRO A 136 8.89 13.58 5.62
N ARG A 137 9.11 13.28 6.91
CA ARG A 137 10.38 13.49 7.61
C ARG A 137 11.39 12.40 7.28
N ASP A 138 10.93 11.17 7.18
CA ASP A 138 11.69 10.01 6.73
C ASP A 138 10.79 9.12 5.88
N PRO A 139 10.85 9.24 4.55
CA PRO A 139 9.95 8.52 3.66
C PRO A 139 10.10 6.99 3.65
N VAL A 140 11.11 6.45 4.34
CA VAL A 140 11.43 5.01 4.32
C VAL A 140 11.17 4.33 5.65
N TRP A 141 11.45 4.98 6.80
CA TRP A 141 11.49 4.29 8.09
C TRP A 141 10.57 4.84 9.18
N GLU A 142 10.15 6.09 9.11
CA GLU A 142 9.41 6.68 10.23
C GLU A 142 7.95 6.20 10.29
N TYR A 143 7.58 5.57 11.41
CA TYR A 143 6.20 5.24 11.72
C TYR A 143 5.40 6.47 12.14
N VAL A 144 4.29 6.74 11.47
CA VAL A 144 3.29 7.73 11.90
C VAL A 144 2.22 7.02 12.72
N ILE A 145 2.45 6.94 14.05
CA ILE A 145 1.59 6.23 15.02
C ILE A 145 1.33 7.02 16.30
N SER A 146 1.72 8.28 16.35
CA SER A 146 1.50 9.18 17.50
C SER A 146 1.04 10.54 17.04
N GLU A 147 0.45 11.33 17.96
CA GLU A 147 0.07 12.72 17.69
C GLU A 147 1.27 13.57 17.27
N GLU A 148 2.44 13.35 17.88
CA GLU A 148 3.67 14.06 17.55
C GLU A 148 4.10 13.82 16.09
N THR A 149 4.16 12.54 15.67
CA THR A 149 4.57 12.18 14.30
C THR A 149 3.53 12.59 13.26
N ALA A 150 2.23 12.52 13.58
CA ALA A 150 1.16 12.98 12.71
C ALA A 150 1.18 14.50 12.53
N LEU A 151 1.36 15.25 13.62
CA LEU A 151 1.47 16.71 13.56
C LEU A 151 2.71 17.13 12.75
N ALA A 152 3.86 16.52 13.01
CA ALA A 152 5.10 16.80 12.27
C ALA A 152 4.93 16.52 10.76
N ALA A 153 4.28 15.42 10.39
CA ALA A 153 4.01 15.09 9.00
C ALA A 153 3.11 16.16 8.33
N LEU A 154 2.06 16.59 9.02
CA LEU A 154 1.18 17.66 8.52
C LEU A 154 1.89 19.01 8.44
N GLU A 155 2.77 19.37 9.37
CA GLU A 155 3.52 20.63 9.35
C GLU A 155 4.58 20.69 8.24
N MET A 156 5.16 19.56 7.85
CA MET A 156 6.17 19.46 6.79
C MET A 156 5.59 19.49 5.38
N THR A 157 4.29 19.25 5.23
CA THR A 157 3.59 19.20 3.95
C THR A 157 2.71 20.43 3.73
N VAL A 158 2.30 20.65 2.50
CA VAL A 158 1.44 21.80 2.14
C VAL A 158 0.10 21.37 1.54
N SER A 159 -0.01 20.15 1.08
CA SER A 159 -1.25 19.64 0.49
C SER A 159 -2.33 19.45 1.55
N PRO A 160 -3.61 19.59 1.19
CA PRO A 160 -4.71 19.36 2.12
C PRO A 160 -4.80 17.89 2.57
N LEU A 161 -4.28 16.95 1.78
CA LEU A 161 -4.27 15.53 2.08
C LEU A 161 -2.83 15.00 2.08
N VAL A 162 -2.49 14.26 3.13
CA VAL A 162 -1.24 13.50 3.28
C VAL A 162 -1.58 12.04 3.43
N LEU A 163 -1.02 11.20 2.57
CA LEU A 163 -1.19 9.75 2.62
C LEU A 163 0.12 9.11 3.07
N VAL A 164 0.03 8.24 4.07
CA VAL A 164 1.19 7.53 4.65
C VAL A 164 0.87 6.04 4.76
N GLY A 165 1.90 5.20 4.77
CA GLY A 165 1.80 3.74 4.95
C GLY A 165 2.70 3.25 6.07
N HIS A 166 3.49 2.20 5.81
CA HIS A 166 4.56 1.61 6.61
C HIS A 166 4.15 1.06 7.99
N SER A 167 3.31 1.76 8.73
CA SER A 167 2.87 1.30 10.06
C SER A 167 1.86 0.15 9.99
N HIS A 168 1.20 -0.06 8.86
CA HIS A 168 0.11 -1.03 8.65
C HIS A 168 -1.08 -0.81 9.62
N VAL A 169 -1.20 0.37 10.18
CA VAL A 169 -2.29 0.79 11.08
C VAL A 169 -3.18 1.76 10.32
N ALA A 170 -4.43 1.42 10.12
CA ALA A 170 -5.38 2.32 9.49
C ALA A 170 -5.64 3.54 10.39
N LEU A 171 -5.34 4.73 9.89
CA LEU A 171 -5.42 5.99 10.65
C LEU A 171 -6.18 7.05 9.88
N SER A 172 -7.01 7.79 10.62
CA SER A 172 -7.67 9.00 10.14
C SER A 172 -7.39 10.14 11.12
N VAL A 173 -6.61 11.13 10.67
CA VAL A 173 -6.18 12.29 11.48
C VAL A 173 -6.47 13.57 10.74
N SER A 174 -7.05 14.54 11.42
CA SER A 174 -7.31 15.90 10.90
C SER A 174 -6.64 16.97 11.75
N LEU A 175 -6.20 18.03 11.09
CA LEU A 175 -5.68 19.24 11.72
C LEU A 175 -6.53 20.45 11.29
N ALA A 176 -7.29 21.00 12.23
CA ALA A 176 -8.16 22.15 12.01
C ALA A 176 -7.92 23.22 13.06
N ASN A 177 -7.67 24.46 12.64
CA ASN A 177 -7.44 25.62 13.54
C ASN A 177 -6.31 25.40 14.57
N GLY A 178 -5.36 24.52 14.30
CA GLY A 178 -4.28 24.14 15.22
C GLY A 178 -4.61 22.98 16.15
N ASP A 179 -5.85 22.46 16.12
CA ASP A 179 -6.25 21.30 16.90
C ASP A 179 -6.12 20.01 16.06
N LEU A 180 -5.32 19.08 16.56
CA LEU A 180 -5.17 17.73 15.99
C LEU A 180 -6.23 16.80 16.58
N SER A 181 -6.93 16.08 15.72
CA SER A 181 -7.92 15.07 16.13
C SER A 181 -7.80 13.85 15.23
N GLY A 182 -7.86 12.67 15.80
CA GLY A 182 -7.79 11.45 15.01
C GLY A 182 -7.68 10.18 15.84
N ALA A 183 -7.78 9.05 15.16
CA ALA A 183 -7.69 7.72 15.77
C ALA A 183 -7.39 6.66 14.70
N VAL A 184 -7.23 5.41 15.16
CA VAL A 184 -7.33 4.22 14.32
C VAL A 184 -8.69 4.23 13.62
N ALA A 185 -8.70 3.88 12.34
CA ALA A 185 -9.88 3.93 11.47
C ALA A 185 -10.45 2.51 11.24
N PRO A 186 -11.45 2.06 12.01
CA PRO A 186 -12.16 0.81 11.74
C PRO A 186 -12.87 0.80 10.39
N ASP A 187 -13.32 -0.40 9.98
CA ASP A 187 -14.17 -0.59 8.80
C ASP A 187 -15.38 0.36 8.79
N GLY A 188 -15.62 1.00 7.65
CA GLY A 188 -16.70 1.97 7.46
C GLY A 188 -16.43 3.37 8.05
N THR A 189 -15.23 3.64 8.60
CA THR A 189 -14.85 5.01 8.97
C THR A 189 -14.87 5.91 7.74
N GLU A 190 -15.45 7.11 7.88
CA GLU A 190 -15.45 8.14 6.84
C GLU A 190 -14.63 9.35 7.28
N ALA A 191 -13.75 9.82 6.41
CA ALA A 191 -13.02 11.06 6.54
C ALA A 191 -13.67 12.10 5.61
N PRO A 192 -14.25 13.18 6.11
CA PRO A 192 -15.04 14.10 5.28
C PRO A 192 -14.18 15.06 4.44
N LEU A 193 -12.91 14.89 4.28
CA LEU A 193 -11.94 15.70 3.51
C LEU A 193 -12.37 17.16 3.32
N ASP A 194 -12.84 17.76 4.40
CA ASP A 194 -13.35 19.14 4.48
C ASP A 194 -12.19 20.18 4.40
N ASP A 195 -12.37 21.36 4.96
CA ASP A 195 -11.34 22.41 4.94
C ASP A 195 -10.20 22.20 5.96
N ALA A 196 -10.25 21.11 6.76
CA ALA A 196 -9.12 20.67 7.57
C ALA A 196 -8.01 20.09 6.69
N ARG A 197 -6.82 19.96 7.24
CA ARG A 197 -5.76 19.17 6.65
C ARG A 197 -5.88 17.74 7.17
N TRP A 198 -5.77 16.77 6.28
CA TRP A 198 -5.96 15.37 6.60
C TRP A 198 -4.68 14.57 6.42
N LEU A 199 -4.40 13.67 7.37
CA LEU A 199 -3.41 12.61 7.24
C LEU A 199 -4.14 11.29 7.38
N LEU A 200 -4.06 10.46 6.34
CA LEU A 200 -4.71 9.15 6.29
C LEU A 200 -3.65 8.06 6.04
N ASN A 201 -3.83 6.93 6.72
CA ASN A 201 -3.11 5.69 6.44
C ASN A 201 -4.15 4.61 6.13
N PRO A 202 -4.11 3.96 4.97
CA PRO A 202 -5.10 2.95 4.59
C PRO A 202 -5.08 1.69 5.48
N GLY A 203 -4.04 1.49 6.27
CA GLY A 203 -3.73 0.22 6.90
C GLY A 203 -2.91 -0.67 5.97
N SER A 204 -3.18 -1.97 5.97
CA SER A 204 -2.47 -2.94 5.13
C SER A 204 -3.42 -3.99 4.58
N VAL A 205 -3.27 -4.35 3.30
CA VAL A 205 -3.97 -5.50 2.72
C VAL A 205 -3.25 -6.81 3.02
N GLY A 206 -1.91 -6.78 3.23
CA GLY A 206 -1.10 -7.96 3.48
C GLY A 206 -0.96 -8.30 4.96
N GLN A 207 -0.64 -7.31 5.80
CA GLN A 207 -0.33 -7.52 7.21
C GLN A 207 -0.84 -6.38 8.11
N PRO A 208 -2.18 -6.28 8.34
CA PRO A 208 -2.74 -5.30 9.28
C PRO A 208 -2.14 -5.43 10.68
N ARG A 209 -1.90 -4.28 11.33
CA ARG A 209 -1.28 -4.20 12.68
C ARG A 209 -2.09 -3.35 13.65
N ASP A 210 -3.39 -3.28 13.46
CA ASP A 210 -4.34 -2.49 14.25
C ASP A 210 -5.38 -3.35 15.00
N GLY A 211 -5.11 -4.67 15.10
CA GLY A 211 -5.96 -5.63 15.81
C GLY A 211 -7.10 -6.21 14.97
N ASP A 212 -7.28 -5.76 13.72
CA ASP A 212 -8.22 -6.37 12.78
C ASP A 212 -7.44 -7.12 11.68
N PRO A 213 -7.51 -8.47 11.63
CA PRO A 213 -6.73 -9.25 10.67
C PRO A 213 -7.24 -9.17 9.23
N ARG A 214 -8.37 -8.51 8.97
CA ARG A 214 -8.91 -8.33 7.62
C ARG A 214 -8.07 -7.33 6.82
N ALA A 215 -7.86 -7.61 5.54
CA ALA A 215 -7.19 -6.68 4.63
C ALA A 215 -7.84 -5.30 4.67
N ALA A 216 -7.02 -4.24 4.80
CA ALA A 216 -7.48 -2.87 4.91
C ALA A 216 -7.12 -2.08 3.65
N TRP A 217 -8.03 -1.21 3.22
CA TRP A 217 -7.81 -0.27 2.13
C TRP A 217 -8.66 0.99 2.30
N LEU A 218 -8.32 2.04 1.57
CA LEU A 218 -8.95 3.35 1.63
C LEU A 218 -9.42 3.76 0.24
N GLU A 219 -10.70 4.10 0.14
CA GLU A 219 -11.32 4.73 -1.02
C GLU A 219 -11.30 6.25 -0.84
N LEU A 220 -10.88 6.99 -1.86
CA LEU A 220 -10.87 8.45 -1.87
C LEU A 220 -11.68 8.97 -3.03
N ASP A 221 -12.78 9.65 -2.74
CA ASP A 221 -13.60 10.38 -3.71
C ASP A 221 -13.31 11.89 -3.55
N PHE A 222 -12.59 12.45 -4.50
CA PHE A 222 -12.23 13.88 -4.49
C PHE A 222 -13.37 14.79 -4.89
N GLU A 223 -14.35 14.30 -5.68
CA GLU A 223 -15.54 15.06 -6.05
C GLU A 223 -16.48 15.16 -4.87
N ALA A 224 -16.80 14.03 -4.24
CA ALA A 224 -17.61 13.97 -3.02
C ALA A 224 -16.85 14.48 -1.78
N ARG A 225 -15.52 14.65 -1.87
CA ARG A 225 -14.63 15.05 -0.77
C ARG A 225 -14.74 14.10 0.43
N THR A 226 -14.66 12.80 0.17
CA THR A 226 -14.74 11.78 1.21
C THR A 226 -13.62 10.77 1.08
N GLY A 227 -13.14 10.27 2.21
CA GLY A 227 -12.31 9.07 2.30
C GLY A 227 -13.07 8.01 3.08
N ARG A 228 -13.10 6.76 2.61
CA ARG A 228 -13.80 5.68 3.28
C ARG A 228 -12.88 4.48 3.48
N PHE A 229 -12.79 4.03 4.72
CA PHE A 229 -11.98 2.88 5.12
C PHE A 229 -12.77 1.58 4.97
N HIS A 230 -12.14 0.57 4.40
CA HIS A 230 -12.75 -0.73 4.12
C HIS A 230 -11.92 -1.86 4.70
N ARG A 231 -12.60 -2.97 5.04
CA ARG A 231 -11.98 -4.23 5.47
C ARG A 231 -12.55 -5.40 4.69
N VAL A 232 -11.67 -6.26 4.20
CA VAL A 232 -12.04 -7.43 3.42
C VAL A 232 -11.45 -8.69 4.04
N SER A 233 -12.29 -9.69 4.30
CA SER A 233 -11.84 -10.99 4.79
C SER A 233 -11.15 -11.78 3.69
N TYR A 234 -10.09 -12.49 4.02
CA TYR A 234 -9.34 -13.37 3.12
C TYR A 234 -9.01 -14.70 3.81
N ASP A 235 -8.43 -15.65 3.08
CA ASP A 235 -8.04 -16.95 3.63
C ASP A 235 -6.70 -16.88 4.35
N ILE A 236 -6.73 -16.39 5.59
CA ILE A 236 -5.55 -16.26 6.46
C ILE A 236 -4.83 -17.61 6.64
N ALA A 237 -5.61 -18.71 6.82
CA ALA A 237 -5.03 -20.03 7.05
C ALA A 237 -4.21 -20.50 5.84
N ARG A 238 -4.67 -20.21 4.64
CA ARG A 238 -3.94 -20.48 3.40
C ARG A 238 -2.63 -19.70 3.37
N THR A 239 -2.66 -18.38 3.61
CA THR A 239 -1.46 -17.54 3.62
C THR A 239 -0.45 -18.02 4.67
N GLN A 240 -0.91 -18.38 5.88
CA GLN A 240 -0.06 -18.97 6.91
C GLN A 240 0.61 -20.28 6.46
N SER A 241 -0.14 -21.17 5.76
CA SER A 241 0.43 -22.40 5.21
C SER A 241 1.51 -22.10 4.18
N GLU A 242 1.24 -21.16 3.30
CA GLU A 242 2.17 -20.75 2.24
C GLU A 242 3.46 -20.15 2.78
N LEU A 243 3.42 -19.38 3.88
CA LEU A 243 4.60 -18.88 4.57
C LEU A 243 5.45 -20.02 5.15
N ARG A 244 4.79 -21.00 5.81
CA ARG A 244 5.44 -22.17 6.40
C ARG A 244 6.08 -23.06 5.34
N GLU A 245 5.41 -23.26 4.20
CA GLU A 245 5.93 -24.06 3.08
C GLU A 245 7.20 -23.46 2.46
N ARG A 246 7.48 -22.19 2.73
CA ARG A 246 8.68 -21.46 2.29
C ARG A 246 9.74 -21.32 3.37
N ASP A 247 9.56 -22.01 4.49
CA ASP A 247 10.45 -21.92 5.65
C ASP A 247 10.67 -20.47 6.14
N LEU A 248 9.66 -19.59 5.97
CA LEU A 248 9.69 -18.24 6.49
C LEU A 248 9.40 -18.25 8.02
N PRO A 249 9.84 -17.21 8.77
CA PRO A 249 9.68 -17.18 10.23
C PRO A 249 8.24 -17.39 10.69
N GLU A 250 8.01 -18.33 11.63
CA GLU A 250 6.68 -18.69 12.14
C GLU A 250 5.92 -17.49 12.71
N ALA A 251 6.62 -16.55 13.36
CA ALA A 251 6.02 -15.35 13.91
C ALA A 251 5.30 -14.51 12.85
N LEU A 252 5.75 -14.55 11.60
CA LEU A 252 5.09 -13.84 10.49
C LEU A 252 3.76 -14.49 10.09
N ALA A 253 3.69 -15.83 10.16
CA ALA A 253 2.45 -16.54 9.93
C ALA A 253 1.47 -16.36 11.10
N GLU A 254 1.94 -16.48 12.34
CA GLU A 254 1.07 -16.38 13.51
C GLU A 254 0.37 -15.03 13.63
N ARG A 255 1.09 -13.92 13.43
CA ARG A 255 0.55 -12.58 13.61
C ARG A 255 -0.56 -12.20 12.62
N LEU A 256 -0.63 -12.85 11.44
CA LEU A 256 -1.71 -12.61 10.47
C LEU A 256 -3.10 -12.89 11.04
N ALA A 257 -3.22 -13.91 11.91
CA ALA A 257 -4.51 -14.24 12.52
C ALA A 257 -4.98 -13.22 13.57
N HIS A 258 -4.10 -12.34 14.01
CA HIS A 258 -4.36 -11.40 15.10
C HIS A 258 -4.34 -9.93 14.65
N GLY A 259 -3.90 -9.65 13.44
CA GLY A 259 -3.74 -8.27 12.95
C GLY A 259 -2.69 -7.47 13.75
N VAL A 260 -1.52 -8.09 14.01
CA VAL A 260 -0.43 -7.51 14.84
C VAL A 260 0.94 -7.64 14.19
#